data_d57c5f2f611f2c9c6422b96966bb40a8
#
_entry.id   d57c5f2f611f2c9c6422b96966bb40a8
#
_cell.length_a   1.000
_cell.length_b   1.000
_cell.length_c   1.000
_cell.angle_alpha   90.00
_cell.angle_beta   90.00
_cell.angle_gamma   90.00
#
_symmetry.space_group_name_H-M   'P 1'
#
loop_
_entity.id
_entity.type
_entity.pdbx_description
1 polymer ?
#
loop_
_entity_poly.entity_id
_entity_poly.type
_entity_poly.pdbx_seq_one_letter_code
_entity_poly.pdbx_strand_id
1 'polypeptide(L)'
;DLSSVFELFIFSDLLEINRDILIEGNSLILTLRKNITDDDNRFKRINVTKIVSINDLFNKPVLNIEFNINNFDKLEKISNILEEQGNTNINIHIKDKNRKLIFNLKKKRKIDKNSLSSLKNDDISTIIN
;
A
#
# COMPACT_ATOMS: atom_id res chain seq x y z
N ASP A 1 17.62 1.22 8.93
CA ASP A 1 18.66 1.45 9.92
C ASP A 1 19.92 1.90 9.19
N LEU A 2 20.41 3.11 9.49
CA LEU A 2 21.62 3.70 8.89
C LEU A 2 22.93 3.12 9.49
N SER A 3 22.83 2.12 10.35
CA SER A 3 23.96 1.58 11.11
C SER A 3 24.72 0.46 10.38
N SER A 4 24.20 -0.07 9.30
CA SER A 4 24.82 -1.22 8.61
C SER A 4 24.67 -1.16 7.10
N VAL A 5 25.74 -1.58 6.41
CA VAL A 5 25.78 -1.77 4.96
C VAL A 5 25.73 -3.27 4.69
N PHE A 6 24.88 -3.68 3.76
CA PHE A 6 24.72 -5.07 3.34
C PHE A 6 25.06 -5.21 1.87
N GLU A 7 25.80 -6.25 1.53
CA GLU A 7 25.99 -6.70 0.15
C GLU A 7 24.89 -7.72 -0.22
N LEU A 8 24.18 -7.46 -1.31
CA LEU A 8 23.15 -8.36 -1.83
C LEU A 8 23.45 -8.69 -3.29
N PHE A 9 23.25 -9.96 -3.64
CA PHE A 9 23.39 -10.42 -5.01
C PHE A 9 22.05 -10.38 -5.74
N ILE A 10 22.05 -9.74 -6.92
CA ILE A 10 20.87 -9.66 -7.78
C ILE A 10 21.22 -10.44 -9.05
N PHE A 11 20.35 -11.37 -9.45
CA PHE A 11 20.49 -12.11 -10.69
C PHE A 11 20.35 -11.18 -11.91
N SER A 12 21.03 -11.50 -12.99
CA SER A 12 21.10 -10.69 -14.22
C SER A 12 19.72 -10.29 -14.74
N ASP A 13 18.78 -11.24 -14.79
CA ASP A 13 17.43 -11.01 -15.30
C ASP A 13 16.67 -9.96 -14.47
N LEU A 14 16.80 -10.07 -13.13
CA LEU A 14 16.15 -9.12 -12.22
C LEU A 14 16.83 -7.75 -12.25
N LEU A 15 18.15 -7.72 -12.45
CA LEU A 15 18.93 -6.52 -12.62
C LEU A 15 18.52 -5.78 -13.89
N GLU A 16 18.37 -6.49 -15.00
CA GLU A 16 18.03 -5.91 -16.30
C GLU A 16 16.63 -5.29 -16.30
N ILE A 17 15.64 -6.01 -15.75
CA ILE A 17 14.25 -5.53 -15.65
C ILE A 17 14.12 -4.30 -14.73
N ASN A 18 14.98 -4.16 -13.73
CA ASN A 18 14.86 -3.11 -12.71
C ASN A 18 15.99 -2.04 -12.82
N ARG A 19 16.71 -2.00 -13.94
CA ARG A 19 17.85 -1.10 -14.13
C ARG A 19 17.51 0.36 -13.87
N ASP A 20 16.32 0.80 -14.29
CA ASP A 20 15.89 2.20 -14.19
C ASP A 20 15.61 2.65 -12.75
N ILE A 21 15.34 1.72 -11.85
CA ILE A 21 15.07 2.01 -10.43
C ILE A 21 16.26 1.69 -9.52
N LEU A 22 17.23 0.92 -9.99
CA LEU A 22 18.46 0.57 -9.28
C LEU A 22 19.51 1.67 -9.44
N ILE A 23 19.16 2.87 -9.02
CA ILE A 23 20.02 4.07 -9.09
C ILE A 23 20.36 4.49 -7.65
N GLU A 24 21.58 4.96 -7.44
CA GLU A 24 22.03 5.49 -6.16
C GLU A 24 21.10 6.60 -5.66
N GLY A 25 20.73 6.53 -4.38
CA GLY A 25 19.79 7.45 -3.75
C GLY A 25 18.32 7.05 -3.84
N ASN A 26 17.95 6.06 -4.66
CA ASN A 26 16.59 5.56 -4.69
C ASN A 26 16.27 4.68 -3.47
N SER A 27 15.07 4.86 -2.92
CA SER A 27 14.55 4.01 -1.85
C SER A 27 13.76 2.84 -2.43
N LEU A 28 14.16 1.62 -2.08
CA LEU A 28 13.64 0.38 -2.64
C LEU A 28 13.12 -0.57 -1.54
N ILE A 29 12.10 -1.32 -1.88
CA ILE A 29 11.66 -2.49 -1.10
C ILE A 29 12.14 -3.73 -1.82
N LEU A 30 12.93 -4.54 -1.11
CA LEU A 30 13.46 -5.79 -1.62
C LEU A 30 12.76 -6.97 -0.95
N THR A 31 12.33 -7.94 -1.76
CA THR A 31 11.90 -9.24 -1.25
C THR A 31 13.09 -10.20 -1.31
N LEU A 32 13.48 -10.71 -0.16
CA LEU A 32 14.65 -11.57 -0.01
C LEU A 32 14.22 -13.01 0.21
N ARG A 33 14.91 -13.95 -0.43
CA ARG A 33 14.76 -15.39 -0.21
C ARG A 33 16.07 -15.96 0.30
N LYS A 34 16.01 -16.62 1.46
CA LYS A 34 17.14 -17.37 2.01
C LYS A 34 17.06 -18.79 1.50
N ASN A 35 18.08 -19.24 0.81
CA ASN A 35 18.23 -20.67 0.47
C ASN A 35 18.99 -21.35 1.59
N ILE A 36 18.35 -22.33 2.22
CA ILE A 36 18.98 -23.25 3.19
C ILE A 36 19.37 -24.47 2.37
N THR A 37 20.65 -24.61 2.03
CA THR A 37 21.19 -25.86 1.51
C THR A 37 21.65 -26.69 2.70
N ASP A 38 21.19 -27.93 2.78
CA ASP A 38 21.27 -28.79 3.98
C ASP A 38 22.70 -29.21 4.41
N ASP A 39 23.73 -29.05 3.60
CA ASP A 39 25.00 -29.73 3.86
C ASP A 39 26.21 -28.89 4.31
N ASP A 40 26.16 -27.59 4.26
CA ASP A 40 27.28 -26.78 4.80
C ASP A 40 26.82 -25.39 5.28
N ASN A 41 26.89 -25.19 6.56
CA ASN A 41 26.54 -23.96 7.28
C ASN A 41 27.36 -22.71 6.88
N ARG A 42 28.18 -22.78 5.83
CA ARG A 42 29.17 -21.72 5.49
C ARG A 42 28.67 -20.65 4.52
N PHE A 43 27.66 -20.91 3.70
CA PHE A 43 27.17 -19.90 2.73
C PHE A 43 25.65 -19.81 2.69
N LYS A 44 25.08 -19.05 3.62
CA LYS A 44 23.68 -18.64 3.57
C LYS A 44 23.53 -17.57 2.49
N ARG A 45 23.25 -17.96 1.25
CA ARG A 45 22.99 -16.98 0.17
C ARG A 45 21.60 -16.37 0.35
N ILE A 46 21.57 -15.05 0.41
CA ILE A 46 20.34 -14.28 0.39
C ILE A 46 20.18 -13.75 -1.02
N ASN A 47 19.13 -14.21 -1.70
CA ASN A 47 18.82 -13.79 -3.06
C ASN A 47 17.68 -12.77 -3.05
N VAL A 48 17.82 -11.72 -3.85
CA VAL A 48 16.73 -10.78 -4.12
C VAL A 48 15.81 -11.43 -5.15
N THR A 49 14.51 -11.55 -4.82
CA THR A 49 13.51 -12.14 -5.70
C THR A 49 12.53 -11.11 -6.28
N LYS A 50 12.43 -9.94 -5.67
CA LYS A 50 11.59 -8.84 -6.14
C LYS A 50 12.17 -7.50 -5.69
N ILE A 51 12.07 -6.52 -6.58
CA ILE A 51 12.46 -5.13 -6.32
C ILE A 51 11.27 -4.24 -6.63
N VAL A 52 10.97 -3.29 -5.75
CA VAL A 52 9.89 -2.31 -5.96
C VAL A 52 10.39 -0.95 -5.49
N SER A 53 10.22 0.07 -6.32
CA SER A 53 10.48 1.45 -5.92
C SER A 53 9.43 1.90 -4.91
N ILE A 54 9.86 2.54 -3.82
CA ILE A 54 8.94 3.14 -2.85
C ILE A 54 8.11 4.23 -3.53
N ASN A 55 8.69 5.01 -4.41
CA ASN A 55 7.98 6.05 -5.16
C ASN A 55 6.85 5.46 -6.01
N ASP A 56 7.07 4.31 -6.67
CA ASP A 56 6.03 3.65 -7.47
C ASP A 56 4.88 3.14 -6.62
N LEU A 57 5.18 2.65 -5.40
CA LEU A 57 4.14 2.24 -4.46
C LEU A 57 3.28 3.42 -3.99
N PHE A 58 3.90 4.56 -3.71
CA PHE A 58 3.17 5.76 -3.31
C PHE A 58 2.36 6.36 -4.46
N ASN A 59 2.83 6.23 -5.70
CA ASN A 59 2.17 6.78 -6.88
C ASN A 59 1.11 5.85 -7.48
N LYS A 60 1.00 4.60 -7.01
CA LYS A 60 -0.08 3.72 -7.48
C LYS A 60 -1.45 4.34 -7.20
N PRO A 61 -2.31 4.43 -8.23
CA PRO A 61 -3.66 4.92 -8.01
C PRO A 61 -4.42 3.96 -7.10
N VAL A 62 -5.14 4.51 -6.15
CA VAL A 62 -6.06 3.74 -5.32
C VAL A 62 -7.31 3.49 -6.14
N LEU A 63 -7.60 2.21 -6.43
CA LEU A 63 -8.72 1.83 -7.29
C LEU A 63 -10.01 1.61 -6.51
N ASN A 64 -9.91 1.05 -5.31
CA ASN A 64 -11.06 0.77 -4.46
C ASN A 64 -10.76 1.14 -3.01
N ILE A 65 -11.71 1.77 -2.36
CA ILE A 65 -11.67 2.08 -0.93
C ILE A 65 -12.98 1.64 -0.29
N GLU A 66 -12.85 1.00 0.86
CA GLU A 66 -13.96 0.68 1.74
C GLU A 66 -13.78 1.44 3.06
N PHE A 67 -14.78 2.24 3.43
CA PHE A 67 -14.87 2.89 4.72
C PHE A 67 -15.83 2.12 5.62
N ASN A 68 -15.38 1.77 6.82
CA ASN A 68 -16.21 1.13 7.85
C ASN A 68 -16.43 2.13 8.98
N ILE A 69 -17.70 2.49 9.23
CA ILE A 69 -18.11 3.46 10.25
C ILE A 69 -19.21 2.92 11.14
N ASN A 70 -19.27 3.41 12.38
CA ASN A 70 -20.19 2.94 13.40
C ASN A 70 -21.43 3.83 13.58
N ASN A 71 -21.45 5.01 12.97
CA ASN A 71 -22.59 5.91 12.98
C ASN A 71 -22.63 6.79 11.71
N PHE A 72 -23.77 7.44 11.46
CA PHE A 72 -23.98 8.28 10.29
C PHE A 72 -23.26 9.62 10.35
N ASP A 73 -22.94 10.14 11.55
CA ASP A 73 -22.30 11.45 11.72
C ASP A 73 -20.91 11.51 11.06
N LYS A 74 -20.27 10.34 10.92
CA LYS A 74 -18.97 10.22 10.25
C LYS A 74 -19.02 10.33 8.72
N LEU A 75 -20.22 10.27 8.11
CA LEU A 75 -20.38 10.42 6.66
C LEU A 75 -19.94 11.79 6.17
N GLU A 76 -20.19 12.83 6.93
CA GLU A 76 -19.77 14.19 6.57
C GLU A 76 -18.24 14.27 6.44
N LYS A 77 -17.50 13.66 7.36
CA LYS A 77 -16.02 13.61 7.31
C LYS A 77 -15.51 12.88 6.08
N ILE A 78 -16.14 11.76 5.72
CA ILE A 78 -15.80 11.03 4.49
C ILE A 78 -16.13 11.89 3.28
N SER A 79 -17.29 12.54 3.24
CA SER A 79 -17.70 13.39 2.12
C SER A 79 -16.70 14.53 1.86
N ASN A 80 -16.17 15.14 2.91
CA ASN A 80 -15.26 16.28 2.84
C ASN A 80 -13.89 15.95 2.22
N ILE A 81 -13.49 14.67 2.23
CA ILE A 81 -12.22 14.23 1.62
C ILE A 81 -12.39 13.63 0.22
N LEU A 82 -13.61 13.50 -0.28
CA LEU A 82 -13.92 12.96 -1.59
C LEU A 82 -14.13 14.07 -2.61
N GLU A 83 -13.23 14.19 -3.57
CA GLU A 83 -13.37 15.10 -4.71
C GLU A 83 -14.24 14.46 -5.81
N GLU A 84 -14.99 15.29 -6.55
CA GLU A 84 -16.00 14.80 -7.49
C GLU A 84 -15.47 13.99 -8.69
N GLN A 85 -14.27 14.27 -9.16
CA GLN A 85 -13.71 13.63 -10.35
C GLN A 85 -12.49 12.80 -10.01
N GLY A 86 -12.56 11.50 -10.21
CA GLY A 86 -11.45 10.61 -9.93
C GLY A 86 -11.65 9.19 -10.46
N ASN A 87 -10.72 8.30 -10.07
CA ASN A 87 -10.67 6.92 -10.55
C ASN A 87 -10.94 5.87 -9.46
N THR A 88 -11.20 6.31 -8.21
CA THR A 88 -11.40 5.43 -7.06
C THR A 88 -12.87 5.09 -6.85
N ASN A 89 -13.19 3.80 -6.76
CA ASN A 89 -14.49 3.32 -6.34
C ASN A 89 -14.59 3.41 -4.82
N ILE A 90 -15.71 3.91 -4.32
CA ILE A 90 -15.92 4.09 -2.88
C ILE A 90 -17.09 3.25 -2.41
N ASN A 91 -16.84 2.43 -1.40
CA ASN A 91 -17.83 1.66 -0.66
C ASN A 91 -17.85 2.14 0.80
N ILE A 92 -19.02 2.35 1.35
CA ILE A 92 -19.18 2.78 2.75
C ILE A 92 -20.05 1.76 3.47
N HIS A 93 -19.49 1.13 4.46
CA HIS A 93 -20.17 0.19 5.34
C HIS A 93 -20.50 0.88 6.66
N ILE A 94 -21.77 0.95 6.98
CA ILE A 94 -22.26 1.55 8.23
C ILE A 94 -22.83 0.46 9.11
N LYS A 95 -22.31 0.35 10.32
CA LYS A 95 -22.85 -0.53 11.34
C LYS A 95 -23.55 0.34 12.39
N ASP A 96 -24.86 0.46 12.26
CA ASP A 96 -25.69 1.19 13.24
C ASP A 96 -26.54 0.21 14.04
N LYS A 97 -26.27 0.10 15.35
CA LYS A 97 -26.95 -0.82 16.28
C LYS A 97 -26.99 -2.25 15.73
N ASN A 98 -28.16 -2.69 15.24
CA ASN A 98 -28.37 -4.03 14.67
C ASN A 98 -28.47 -4.04 13.13
N ARG A 99 -28.18 -2.92 12.46
CA ARG A 99 -28.27 -2.81 11.00
C ARG A 99 -26.89 -2.65 10.39
N LYS A 100 -26.66 -3.36 9.31
CA LYS A 100 -25.50 -3.17 8.43
C LYS A 100 -26.00 -2.59 7.12
N LEU A 101 -25.56 -1.39 6.77
CA LEU A 101 -25.89 -0.72 5.54
C LEU A 101 -24.62 -0.63 4.68
N ILE A 102 -24.76 -0.85 3.39
CA ILE A 102 -23.67 -0.76 2.44
C ILE A 102 -24.07 0.24 1.35
N PHE A 103 -23.26 1.27 1.19
CA PHE A 103 -23.41 2.28 0.15
C PHE A 103 -22.27 2.17 -0.84
N ASN A 104 -22.60 1.96 -2.10
CA ASN A 104 -21.64 2.01 -3.20
C ASN A 104 -21.86 3.30 -3.98
N LEU A 105 -20.87 4.18 -4.02
CA LEU A 105 -20.97 5.40 -4.78
C LEU A 105 -20.99 5.08 -6.28
N LYS A 106 -22.00 5.58 -6.99
CA LYS A 106 -22.15 5.35 -8.43
C LYS A 106 -21.03 5.99 -9.26
N LYS A 107 -20.53 7.14 -8.81
CA LYS A 107 -19.45 7.88 -9.48
C LYS A 107 -18.14 7.65 -8.74
N LYS A 108 -17.09 7.41 -9.51
CA LYS A 108 -15.73 7.35 -8.97
C LYS A 108 -15.30 8.69 -8.40
N ARG A 109 -14.46 8.66 -7.39
CA ARG A 109 -13.98 9.84 -6.68
C ARG A 109 -12.46 9.93 -6.73
N LYS A 110 -11.92 11.13 -6.60
CA LYS A 110 -10.51 11.34 -6.30
C LYS A 110 -10.34 11.43 -4.79
N ILE A 111 -9.29 10.82 -4.29
CA ILE A 111 -8.97 10.85 -2.88
C ILE A 111 -7.47 11.03 -2.71
N ASP A 112 -7.10 11.92 -1.81
CA ASP A 112 -5.71 12.12 -1.43
C ASP A 112 -5.33 11.17 -0.29
N LYS A 113 -4.17 10.51 -0.41
CA LYS A 113 -3.66 9.58 0.59
C LYS A 113 -3.39 10.24 1.95
N ASN A 114 -3.01 11.53 1.95
CA ASN A 114 -2.79 12.28 3.19
C ASN A 114 -4.11 12.49 3.93
N SER A 115 -5.18 12.79 3.21
CA SER A 115 -6.53 12.94 3.77
C SER A 115 -7.06 11.62 4.37
N LEU A 116 -6.69 10.46 3.79
CA LEU A 116 -7.01 9.15 4.39
C LEU A 116 -6.35 8.93 5.75
N SER A 117 -5.15 9.47 5.94
CA SER A 117 -4.43 9.34 7.21
C SER A 117 -5.12 10.09 8.35
N SER A 118 -5.77 11.22 8.06
CA SER A 118 -6.51 12.01 9.06
C SER A 118 -7.74 11.27 9.59
N LEU A 119 -8.38 10.42 8.78
CA LEU A 119 -9.57 9.66 9.19
C LEU A 119 -9.29 8.58 10.24
N LYS A 120 -8.05 8.11 10.37
CA LYS A 120 -7.68 7.13 11.39
C LYS A 120 -7.93 7.64 12.82
N ASN A 121 -7.78 8.94 13.03
CA ASN A 121 -8.02 9.58 14.33
C ASN A 121 -9.50 9.69 14.69
N ASP A 122 -10.40 9.45 13.73
CA ASP A 122 -11.84 9.56 13.87
C ASP A 122 -12.55 8.21 14.01
N ASP A 123 -11.86 7.13 14.33
CA ASP A 123 -12.36 5.75 14.37
C ASP A 123 -13.06 5.32 13.05
N ILE A 124 -12.55 5.79 11.94
CA ILE A 124 -12.97 5.36 10.61
C ILE A 124 -11.98 4.33 10.10
N SER A 125 -12.40 3.08 10.02
CA SER A 125 -11.56 2.02 9.44
C SER A 125 -11.59 2.11 7.92
N THR A 126 -10.42 2.09 7.30
CA THR A 126 -10.25 2.21 5.85
C THR A 126 -9.53 0.98 5.32
N ILE A 127 -10.10 0.33 4.31
CA ILE A 127 -9.48 -0.78 3.57
C ILE A 127 -9.21 -0.30 2.15
N ILE A 128 -7.98 -0.42 1.70
CA ILE A 128 -7.52 0.00 0.36
C ILE A 128 -7.17 -1.26 -0.44
N ASN A 129 -7.77 -1.42 -1.64
CA ASN A 129 -7.59 -2.55 -2.56
C ASN A 129 -7.20 -2.07 -3.97
#